data_0fdfb8d47a783abf83a20bb1bcac2eb6
#
_entry.id   0fdfb8d47a783abf83a20bb1bcac2eb6
#
_cell.length_a   1.000
_cell.length_b   1.000
_cell.length_c   1.000
_cell.angle_alpha   90.00
_cell.angle_beta   90.00
_cell.angle_gamma   90.00
#
_symmetry.space_group_name_H-M   'P 1'
#
loop_
_entity.id
_entity.type
_entity.pdbx_description
1 polymer ?
#
loop_
_entity_poly.entity_id
_entity_poly.type
_entity_poly.pdbx_seq_one_letter_code
_entity_poly.pdbx_strand_id
1 'polypeptide(L)'
;MKRLAVILLAFVMIFSMSYAESIDLTGMSIEDLNNLRNAIDEELLNRDEAVFIPDGSYVVGLDISEGSYVLSQHSDDAWAVVWIYNSEESITALEKAENEYYTAMTEYRNSDDQSLPMPEKITYSDYYTRYDLFDRVEQRIRLKEGQVLKVSRARSGDGMTPIVISKSEGLFMN
;
A
#
# COMPACT_ATOMS: atom_id res chain seq x y z
N MET A 1 -9.31 33.20 -46.45
CA MET A 1 -8.13 33.53 -45.66
C MET A 1 -8.35 33.46 -44.16
N LYS A 2 -9.44 34.02 -43.57
CA LYS A 2 -9.66 33.99 -42.10
C LYS A 2 -9.80 32.56 -41.51
N ARG A 3 -10.38 31.60 -42.23
CA ARG A 3 -10.56 30.21 -41.77
C ARG A 3 -9.27 29.41 -41.77
N LEU A 4 -8.32 29.72 -42.66
CA LEU A 4 -7.03 29.04 -42.71
C LEU A 4 -6.11 29.46 -41.54
N ALA A 5 -6.19 30.75 -41.14
CA ALA A 5 -5.44 31.26 -40.01
C ALA A 5 -5.92 30.66 -38.65
N VAL A 6 -7.21 30.37 -38.47
CA VAL A 6 -7.74 29.76 -37.29
C VAL A 6 -7.29 28.28 -37.18
N ILE A 7 -7.26 27.54 -38.27
CA ILE A 7 -6.80 26.16 -38.31
C ILE A 7 -5.28 26.09 -38.04
N LEU A 8 -4.52 27.02 -38.54
CA LEU A 8 -3.06 27.09 -38.30
C LEU A 8 -2.77 27.42 -36.82
N LEU A 9 -3.54 28.33 -36.24
CA LEU A 9 -3.41 28.70 -34.79
C LEU A 9 -3.78 27.53 -33.89
N ALA A 10 -4.84 26.77 -34.22
CA ALA A 10 -5.22 25.57 -33.48
C ALA A 10 -4.15 24.46 -33.56
N PHE A 11 -3.51 24.31 -34.76
CA PHE A 11 -2.43 23.35 -34.95
C PHE A 11 -1.17 23.73 -34.14
N VAL A 12 -0.82 25.02 -34.09
CA VAL A 12 0.29 25.51 -33.25
C VAL A 12 0.05 25.33 -31.79
N MET A 13 -1.19 25.52 -31.30
CA MET A 13 -1.55 25.29 -29.89
C MET A 13 -1.50 23.79 -29.51
N ILE A 14 -1.86 22.89 -30.43
CA ILE A 14 -1.78 21.44 -30.16
C ILE A 14 -0.31 20.97 -30.14
N PHE A 15 0.57 21.56 -30.96
CA PHE A 15 2.00 21.22 -30.97
C PHE A 15 2.77 21.82 -29.79
N SER A 16 2.32 22.94 -29.20
CA SER A 16 3.00 23.54 -28.03
C SER A 16 2.66 22.81 -26.72
N MET A 17 1.69 21.92 -26.68
CA MET A 17 1.37 21.07 -25.51
C MET A 17 2.17 19.76 -25.47
N SER A 18 3.02 19.48 -26.47
CA SER A 18 3.76 18.22 -26.58
C SER A 18 5.21 18.27 -26.09
N TYR A 19 5.69 19.40 -25.61
CA TYR A 19 6.95 19.46 -24.89
C TYR A 19 6.64 19.26 -23.39
N ALA A 20 6.63 18.02 -22.95
CA ALA A 20 6.81 17.74 -21.54
C ALA A 20 8.20 18.29 -21.17
N GLU A 21 8.25 19.44 -20.52
CA GLU A 21 9.47 19.88 -19.85
C GLU A 21 9.89 18.75 -18.92
N SER A 22 11.07 18.18 -19.17
CA SER A 22 11.63 17.18 -18.27
C SER A 22 11.84 17.85 -16.92
N ILE A 23 11.15 17.37 -15.90
CA ILE A 23 11.33 17.86 -14.54
C ILE A 23 12.75 17.49 -14.12
N ASP A 24 13.58 18.48 -13.83
CA ASP A 24 14.93 18.24 -13.29
C ASP A 24 14.84 17.86 -11.81
N LEU A 25 15.03 16.58 -11.54
CA LEU A 25 14.99 16.02 -10.18
C LEU A 25 16.36 15.99 -9.49
N THR A 26 17.44 16.37 -10.19
CA THR A 26 18.83 16.19 -9.70
C THR A 26 19.18 17.03 -8.48
N GLY A 27 18.47 18.15 -8.27
CA GLY A 27 18.67 19.04 -7.13
C GLY A 27 17.77 18.75 -5.91
N MET A 28 16.86 17.77 -6.03
CA MET A 28 15.89 17.46 -4.96
C MET A 28 16.50 16.56 -3.90
N SER A 29 16.15 16.80 -2.63
CA SER A 29 16.47 15.87 -1.55
C SER A 29 15.67 14.56 -1.69
N ILE A 30 16.11 13.49 -1.00
CA ILE A 30 15.37 12.22 -0.96
C ILE A 30 13.97 12.43 -0.39
N GLU A 31 13.83 13.31 0.59
CA GLU A 31 12.55 13.66 1.22
C GLU A 31 11.62 14.34 0.20
N ASP A 32 12.12 15.33 -0.55
CA ASP A 32 11.33 16.01 -1.60
C ASP A 32 10.92 15.07 -2.72
N LEU A 33 11.82 14.14 -3.13
CA LEU A 33 11.50 13.11 -4.14
C LEU A 33 10.41 12.16 -3.65
N ASN A 34 10.43 11.77 -2.38
CA ASN A 34 9.38 10.93 -1.81
C ASN A 34 8.05 11.68 -1.73
N ASN A 35 8.06 12.94 -1.33
CA ASN A 35 6.86 13.79 -1.28
C ASN A 35 6.26 13.98 -2.68
N LEU A 36 7.10 14.22 -3.69
CA LEU A 36 6.66 14.32 -5.09
C LEU A 36 6.05 13.02 -5.59
N ARG A 37 6.68 11.88 -5.28
CA ARG A 37 6.14 10.55 -5.64
C ARG A 37 4.77 10.34 -5.00
N ASN A 38 4.63 10.59 -3.70
CA ASN A 38 3.36 10.41 -3.00
C ASN A 38 2.26 11.31 -3.60
N ALA A 39 2.59 12.55 -3.95
CA ALA A 39 1.64 13.46 -4.59
C ALA A 39 1.20 12.98 -5.99
N ILE A 40 2.13 12.40 -6.77
CA ILE A 40 1.81 11.80 -8.08
C ILE A 40 0.92 10.57 -7.90
N ASP A 41 1.26 9.68 -6.96
CA ASP A 41 0.50 8.47 -6.68
C ASP A 41 -0.93 8.83 -6.21
N GLU A 42 -1.08 9.84 -5.36
CA GLU A 42 -2.39 10.35 -4.94
C GLU A 42 -3.21 10.92 -6.12
N GLU A 43 -2.58 11.68 -7.01
CA GLU A 43 -3.27 12.23 -8.19
C GLU A 43 -3.69 11.13 -9.16
N LEU A 44 -2.87 10.10 -9.37
CA LEU A 44 -3.22 8.93 -10.17
C LEU A 44 -4.40 8.17 -9.57
N LEU A 45 -4.38 7.94 -8.24
CA LEU A 45 -5.51 7.34 -7.54
C LEU A 45 -6.78 8.20 -7.63
N ASN A 46 -6.65 9.53 -7.60
CA ASN A 46 -7.79 10.45 -7.74
C ASN A 46 -8.39 10.43 -9.15
N ARG A 47 -7.61 10.07 -10.16
CA ARG A 47 -8.06 9.87 -11.55
C ARG A 47 -8.54 8.44 -11.83
N ASP A 48 -8.71 7.62 -10.80
CA ASP A 48 -9.08 6.20 -10.87
C ASP A 48 -8.06 5.35 -11.66
N GLU A 49 -6.81 5.81 -11.74
CA GLU A 49 -5.73 5.04 -12.33
C GLU A 49 -5.08 4.12 -11.29
N ALA A 50 -4.55 2.99 -11.76
CA ALA A 50 -3.87 2.04 -10.89
C ALA A 50 -2.44 2.51 -10.57
N VAL A 51 -2.05 2.41 -9.31
CA VAL A 51 -0.73 2.79 -8.80
C VAL A 51 0.02 1.57 -8.30
N PHE A 52 1.31 1.52 -8.58
CA PHE A 52 2.20 0.50 -8.03
C PHE A 52 2.68 0.87 -6.63
N ILE A 53 2.38 0.03 -5.64
CA ILE A 53 2.82 0.23 -4.26
C ILE A 53 4.07 -0.61 -3.99
N PRO A 54 5.21 -0.02 -3.61
CA PRO A 54 6.39 -0.77 -3.15
C PRO A 54 6.16 -1.40 -1.77
N ASP A 55 7.09 -2.27 -1.36
CA ASP A 55 7.12 -2.79 0.01
C ASP A 55 7.31 -1.65 0.99
N GLY A 56 6.56 -1.67 2.06
CA GLY A 56 6.61 -0.61 3.05
C GLY A 56 5.37 -0.55 3.94
N SER A 57 5.33 0.50 4.74
CA SER A 57 4.19 0.85 5.58
C SER A 57 3.68 2.23 5.19
N TYR A 58 2.37 2.35 5.06
CA TYR A 58 1.68 3.54 4.57
C TYR A 58 0.58 3.92 5.56
N VAL A 59 0.63 5.13 6.09
CA VAL A 59 -0.38 5.65 7.01
C VAL A 59 -1.55 6.20 6.21
N VAL A 60 -2.74 5.69 6.47
CA VAL A 60 -3.96 6.16 5.79
C VAL A 60 -4.35 7.54 6.32
N GLY A 61 -4.54 8.47 5.41
CA GLY A 61 -4.74 9.89 5.69
C GLY A 61 -3.47 10.74 5.52
N LEU A 62 -2.27 10.10 5.47
CA LEU A 62 -1.00 10.77 5.19
C LEU A 62 -0.38 10.32 3.86
N ASP A 63 -0.18 9.01 3.70
CA ASP A 63 0.49 8.43 2.52
C ASP A 63 -0.53 7.94 1.48
N ILE A 64 -1.69 7.49 1.92
CA ILE A 64 -2.79 7.00 1.08
C ILE A 64 -4.09 7.59 1.64
N SER A 65 -4.94 8.13 0.78
CA SER A 65 -6.26 8.64 1.18
C SER A 65 -7.15 7.52 1.74
N GLU A 66 -8.07 7.85 2.63
CA GLU A 66 -9.13 6.90 3.01
C GLU A 66 -10.02 6.57 1.81
N GLY A 67 -10.57 5.36 1.78
CA GLY A 67 -11.45 4.97 0.68
C GLY A 67 -11.56 3.47 0.47
N SER A 68 -12.26 3.11 -0.60
CA SER A 68 -12.39 1.74 -1.08
C SER A 68 -11.39 1.49 -2.21
N TYR A 69 -10.68 0.39 -2.13
CA TYR A 69 -9.60 0.07 -3.06
C TYR A 69 -9.67 -1.38 -3.52
N VAL A 70 -9.10 -1.63 -4.68
CA VAL A 70 -8.79 -2.97 -5.17
C VAL A 70 -7.28 -3.15 -5.13
N LEU A 71 -6.82 -4.17 -4.44
CA LEU A 71 -5.44 -4.63 -4.47
C LEU A 71 -5.37 -5.79 -5.44
N SER A 72 -4.41 -5.74 -6.35
CA SER A 72 -4.12 -6.83 -7.27
C SER A 72 -2.62 -7.05 -7.41
N GLN A 73 -2.26 -8.24 -7.85
CA GLN A 73 -0.90 -8.60 -8.16
C GLN A 73 -0.75 -8.77 -9.66
N HIS A 74 0.33 -8.25 -10.23
CA HIS A 74 0.50 -8.18 -11.69
C HIS A 74 1.15 -9.44 -12.31
N SER A 75 1.61 -10.40 -11.49
CA SER A 75 2.28 -11.61 -11.95
C SER A 75 1.63 -12.88 -11.43
N ASP A 76 1.60 -13.92 -12.26
CA ASP A 76 1.01 -15.21 -11.93
C ASP A 76 1.85 -16.02 -10.92
N ASP A 77 3.15 -15.75 -10.79
CA ASP A 77 4.09 -16.53 -9.99
C ASP A 77 4.54 -15.84 -8.69
N ALA A 78 3.95 -14.70 -8.35
CA ALA A 78 4.36 -13.94 -7.19
C ALA A 78 3.33 -14.02 -6.06
N TRP A 79 3.84 -13.95 -4.85
CA TRP A 79 3.06 -13.92 -3.62
C TRP A 79 3.36 -12.65 -2.83
N ALA A 80 2.31 -11.97 -2.40
CA ALA A 80 2.42 -10.81 -1.56
C ALA A 80 1.46 -10.90 -0.37
N VAL A 81 1.86 -10.31 0.73
CA VAL A 81 1.03 -10.20 1.93
C VAL A 81 0.79 -8.73 2.23
N VAL A 82 -0.45 -8.42 2.48
CA VAL A 82 -0.88 -7.09 2.88
C VAL A 82 -1.53 -7.20 4.26
N TRP A 83 -1.07 -6.38 5.19
CA TRP A 83 -1.68 -6.21 6.50
C TRP A 83 -2.30 -4.83 6.60
N ILE A 84 -3.50 -4.75 7.14
CA ILE A 84 -4.15 -3.48 7.48
C ILE A 84 -4.26 -3.45 9.01
N TYR A 85 -3.35 -2.72 9.64
CA TYR A 85 -3.37 -2.48 11.08
C TYR A 85 -4.42 -1.44 11.43
N ASN A 86 -5.04 -1.59 12.60
CA ASN A 86 -6.08 -0.68 13.06
C ASN A 86 -5.54 0.74 13.31
N SER A 87 -4.26 0.85 13.74
CA SER A 87 -3.51 2.09 13.92
C SER A 87 -2.02 1.79 14.11
N GLU A 88 -1.17 2.83 14.21
CA GLU A 88 0.25 2.67 14.59
C GLU A 88 0.41 2.10 16.00
N GLU A 89 -0.48 2.47 16.94
CA GLU A 89 -0.48 1.90 18.29
C GLU A 89 -0.78 0.40 18.28
N SER A 90 -1.59 -0.09 17.33
CA SER A 90 -1.86 -1.52 17.17
C SER A 90 -0.60 -2.31 16.80
N ILE A 91 0.30 -1.73 16.02
CA ILE A 91 1.60 -2.34 15.69
C ILE A 91 2.44 -2.49 16.95
N THR A 92 2.60 -1.40 17.71
CA THR A 92 3.37 -1.41 18.96
C THR A 92 2.77 -2.35 20.01
N ALA A 93 1.44 -2.37 20.12
CA ALA A 93 0.74 -3.28 21.03
C ALA A 93 0.92 -4.75 20.64
N LEU A 94 0.90 -5.07 19.34
CA LEU A 94 1.18 -6.43 18.85
C LEU A 94 2.61 -6.86 19.15
N GLU A 95 3.60 -6.01 18.84
CA GLU A 95 5.02 -6.31 19.13
C GLU A 95 5.24 -6.61 20.62
N LYS A 96 4.58 -5.83 21.49
CA LYS A 96 4.63 -6.07 22.93
C LYS A 96 3.99 -7.41 23.29
N ALA A 97 2.78 -7.70 22.79
CA ALA A 97 2.07 -8.95 23.04
C ALA A 97 2.86 -10.18 22.55
N GLU A 98 3.50 -10.08 21.39
CA GLU A 98 4.37 -11.13 20.86
C GLU A 98 5.57 -11.38 21.76
N ASN A 99 6.27 -10.33 22.21
CA ASN A 99 7.40 -10.45 23.12
C ASN A 99 7.00 -11.09 24.46
N GLU A 100 5.87 -10.68 25.03
CA GLU A 100 5.34 -11.26 26.27
C GLU A 100 4.99 -12.75 26.08
N TYR A 101 4.30 -13.10 24.98
CA TYR A 101 3.95 -14.47 24.64
C TYR A 101 5.18 -15.36 24.46
N TYR A 102 6.17 -14.92 23.68
CA TYR A 102 7.39 -15.72 23.44
C TYR A 102 8.24 -15.87 24.71
N THR A 103 8.27 -14.87 25.56
CA THR A 103 8.93 -14.96 26.88
C THR A 103 8.24 -16.01 27.73
N ALA A 104 6.93 -15.91 27.90
CA ALA A 104 6.15 -16.87 28.69
C ALA A 104 6.21 -18.29 28.10
N MET A 105 6.20 -18.44 26.78
CA MET A 105 6.35 -19.74 26.13
C MET A 105 7.74 -20.35 26.36
N THR A 106 8.77 -19.52 26.41
CA THR A 106 10.14 -19.97 26.70
C THR A 106 10.24 -20.45 28.15
N GLU A 107 9.68 -19.72 29.12
CA GLU A 107 9.59 -20.10 30.51
C GLU A 107 8.80 -21.40 30.68
N TYR A 108 7.63 -21.51 30.07
CA TYR A 108 6.81 -22.72 30.08
C TYR A 108 7.55 -23.95 29.56
N ARG A 109 8.29 -23.83 28.44
CA ARG A 109 9.03 -24.94 27.84
C ARG A 109 10.24 -25.37 28.68
N ASN A 110 10.87 -24.44 29.36
CA ASN A 110 12.06 -24.70 30.17
C ASN A 110 11.76 -25.07 31.62
N SER A 111 10.49 -25.02 32.03
CA SER A 111 10.08 -25.38 33.37
C SER A 111 9.89 -26.88 33.50
N ASP A 112 10.43 -27.47 34.57
CA ASP A 112 10.12 -28.83 35.00
C ASP A 112 8.72 -28.93 35.69
N ASP A 113 8.10 -27.81 35.98
CA ASP A 113 6.81 -27.73 36.62
C ASP A 113 5.66 -27.94 35.61
N GLN A 114 5.13 -29.15 35.56
CA GLN A 114 4.01 -29.52 34.66
C GLN A 114 2.66 -28.89 35.09
N SER A 115 2.61 -28.16 36.20
CA SER A 115 1.38 -27.46 36.65
C SER A 115 1.24 -26.04 36.06
N LEU A 116 2.29 -25.51 35.42
CA LEU A 116 2.23 -24.21 34.79
C LEU A 116 1.22 -24.19 33.63
N PRO A 117 0.31 -23.21 33.59
CA PRO A 117 -0.61 -23.09 32.46
C PRO A 117 0.14 -22.69 31.18
N MET A 118 -0.25 -23.29 30.06
CA MET A 118 0.23 -22.85 28.76
C MET A 118 -0.16 -21.38 28.50
N PRO A 119 0.76 -20.52 28.05
CA PRO A 119 0.44 -19.13 27.71
C PRO A 119 -0.70 -19.01 26.71
N GLU A 120 -1.56 -18.02 26.92
CA GLU A 120 -2.67 -17.74 26.02
C GLU A 120 -2.18 -17.25 24.66
N LYS A 121 -2.77 -17.78 23.60
CA LYS A 121 -2.39 -17.44 22.23
C LYS A 121 -2.85 -16.02 21.88
N ILE A 122 -2.01 -15.32 21.09
CA ILE A 122 -2.35 -13.99 20.58
C ILE A 122 -3.51 -14.10 19.58
N THR A 123 -4.50 -13.25 19.73
CA THR A 123 -5.57 -13.06 18.75
C THR A 123 -5.18 -11.96 17.77
N TYR A 124 -4.52 -12.33 16.68
CA TYR A 124 -3.97 -11.38 15.70
C TYR A 124 -5.04 -10.48 15.05
N SER A 125 -6.28 -10.95 14.91
CA SER A 125 -7.39 -10.15 14.35
C SER A 125 -7.76 -8.90 15.19
N ASP A 126 -7.29 -8.81 16.43
CA ASP A 126 -7.49 -7.64 17.27
C ASP A 126 -6.58 -6.47 16.84
N TYR A 127 -5.52 -6.76 16.12
CA TYR A 127 -4.48 -5.81 15.71
C TYR A 127 -4.53 -5.46 14.23
N TYR A 128 -4.79 -6.44 13.36
CA TYR A 128 -4.79 -6.26 11.91
C TYR A 128 -5.70 -7.24 11.17
N THR A 129 -6.01 -6.87 9.92
CA THR A 129 -6.54 -7.79 8.91
C THR A 129 -5.45 -8.13 7.92
N ARG A 130 -5.29 -9.42 7.58
CA ARG A 130 -4.29 -9.90 6.63
C ARG A 130 -4.93 -10.36 5.34
N TYR A 131 -4.32 -9.99 4.24
CA TYR A 131 -4.67 -10.45 2.89
C TYR A 131 -3.45 -11.08 2.23
N ASP A 132 -3.61 -12.31 1.74
CA ASP A 132 -2.62 -13.00 0.94
C ASP A 132 -3.03 -12.85 -0.53
N LEU A 133 -2.19 -12.21 -1.34
CA LEU A 133 -2.43 -11.99 -2.76
C LEU A 133 -1.66 -13.02 -3.57
N PHE A 134 -2.41 -13.89 -4.29
CA PHE A 134 -1.88 -14.93 -5.16
C PHE A 134 -2.52 -14.82 -6.55
N ASP A 135 -1.81 -15.21 -7.59
CA ASP A 135 -2.36 -15.56 -8.91
C ASP A 135 -3.37 -14.52 -9.47
N ARG A 136 -3.06 -13.24 -9.47
CA ARG A 136 -3.92 -12.16 -9.99
C ARG A 136 -5.29 -12.05 -9.30
N VAL A 137 -5.45 -12.58 -8.11
CA VAL A 137 -6.69 -12.41 -7.35
C VAL A 137 -6.81 -10.96 -6.90
N GLU A 138 -7.91 -10.33 -7.30
CA GLU A 138 -8.25 -9.00 -6.82
C GLU A 138 -8.84 -9.08 -5.41
N GLN A 139 -8.29 -8.29 -4.50
CA GLN A 139 -8.78 -8.16 -3.15
C GLN A 139 -9.35 -6.76 -2.92
N ARG A 140 -10.65 -6.68 -2.67
CA ARG A 140 -11.30 -5.41 -2.30
C ARG A 140 -11.09 -5.13 -0.83
N ILE A 141 -10.63 -3.91 -0.54
CA ILE A 141 -10.38 -3.43 0.82
C ILE A 141 -11.02 -2.07 1.03
N ARG A 142 -11.24 -1.73 2.29
CA ARG A 142 -11.62 -0.38 2.70
C ARG A 142 -10.62 0.13 3.71
N LEU A 143 -9.95 1.21 3.37
CA LEU A 143 -9.01 1.90 4.24
C LEU A 143 -9.72 3.06 4.95
N LYS A 144 -9.42 3.23 6.24
CA LYS A 144 -9.94 4.30 7.09
C LYS A 144 -8.77 5.13 7.60
N GLU A 145 -9.00 6.41 7.80
CA GLU A 145 -8.02 7.32 8.40
C GLU A 145 -7.41 6.75 9.69
N GLY A 146 -6.10 6.89 9.84
CA GLY A 146 -5.33 6.39 10.98
C GLY A 146 -4.94 4.92 10.91
N GLN A 147 -5.46 4.13 9.97
CA GLN A 147 -4.99 2.76 9.72
C GLN A 147 -3.60 2.76 9.08
N VAL A 148 -2.89 1.65 9.20
CA VAL A 148 -1.59 1.46 8.54
C VAL A 148 -1.69 0.27 7.58
N LEU A 149 -1.47 0.55 6.29
CA LEU A 149 -1.34 -0.46 5.25
C LEU A 149 0.13 -0.89 5.19
N LYS A 150 0.43 -2.13 5.51
CA LYS A 150 1.78 -2.70 5.38
C LYS A 150 1.80 -3.69 4.24
N VAL A 151 2.72 -3.50 3.31
CA VAL A 151 2.93 -4.34 2.14
C VAL A 151 4.26 -5.07 2.27
N SER A 152 4.25 -6.39 2.14
CA SER A 152 5.46 -7.19 2.04
C SER A 152 5.31 -8.23 0.94
N ARG A 153 6.34 -8.37 0.13
CA ARG A 153 6.37 -9.32 -0.98
C ARG A 153 7.27 -10.47 -0.65
N ALA A 154 6.83 -11.66 -1.01
CA ALA A 154 7.76 -12.76 -1.13
C ALA A 154 8.58 -12.57 -2.41
N ARG A 155 9.87 -12.82 -2.36
CA ARG A 155 10.71 -12.85 -3.56
C ARG A 155 10.30 -14.05 -4.40
N SER A 156 9.74 -13.82 -5.58
CA SER A 156 9.82 -14.79 -6.66
C SER A 156 11.21 -14.70 -7.30
N GLY A 157 11.72 -15.79 -7.89
CA GLY A 157 13.12 -15.93 -8.33
C GLY A 157 13.67 -14.84 -9.26
N ASP A 158 12.83 -14.03 -9.91
CA ASP A 158 13.22 -13.08 -10.96
C ASP A 158 13.00 -11.59 -10.62
N GLY A 159 12.62 -11.26 -9.39
CA GLY A 159 12.43 -9.85 -9.01
C GLY A 159 11.16 -9.57 -8.22
N MET A 160 11.01 -8.31 -7.80
CA MET A 160 9.85 -7.87 -7.06
C MET A 160 8.68 -7.60 -8.02
N THR A 161 7.59 -8.32 -7.87
CA THR A 161 6.36 -8.00 -8.60
C THR A 161 5.60 -6.92 -7.85
N PRO A 162 5.26 -5.81 -8.49
CA PRO A 162 4.55 -4.72 -7.82
C PRO A 162 3.12 -5.11 -7.47
N ILE A 163 2.67 -4.68 -6.28
CA ILE A 163 1.25 -4.65 -5.95
C ILE A 163 0.65 -3.42 -6.61
N VAL A 164 -0.50 -3.60 -7.21
CA VAL A 164 -1.30 -2.53 -7.81
C VAL A 164 -2.42 -2.18 -6.85
N ILE A 165 -2.58 -0.90 -6.54
CA ILE A 165 -3.75 -0.37 -5.86
C ILE A 165 -4.52 0.53 -6.81
N SER A 166 -5.83 0.38 -6.88
CA SER A 166 -6.72 1.28 -7.60
C SER A 166 -7.94 1.61 -6.76
N LYS A 167 -8.51 2.80 -6.92
CA LYS A 167 -9.78 3.13 -6.28
C LYS A 167 -10.88 2.22 -6.82
N SER A 168 -11.70 1.69 -5.93
CA SER A 168 -12.90 0.94 -6.30
C SER A 168 -14.06 1.89 -6.42
N GLU A 169 -14.54 2.16 -7.65
CA GLU A 169 -15.79 2.88 -7.82
C GLU A 169 -16.96 2.08 -7.19
N GLY A 170 -17.60 2.66 -6.19
CA GLY A 170 -19.04 2.62 -5.95
C GLY A 170 -19.75 1.29 -5.78
N LEU A 171 -19.17 0.18 -5.31
CA LEU A 171 -19.87 -1.10 -5.07
C LEU A 171 -20.05 -1.47 -3.58
N PHE A 172 -19.76 -0.57 -2.68
CA PHE A 172 -20.20 -0.71 -1.28
C PHE A 172 -21.40 0.22 -1.04
N MET A 173 -22.50 -0.04 -1.75
CA MET A 173 -23.79 0.40 -1.25
C MET A 173 -24.28 -0.65 -0.26
N ASN A 174 -24.18 -0.28 1.03
CA ASN A 174 -24.81 -0.87 2.24
C ASN A 174 -24.40 -2.27 2.65
#